data_3a84aba4d71eb4d910c22a5f2ada9df7
#
_entry.id   3a84aba4d71eb4d910c22a5f2ada9df7
#
_cell.length_a   1.000
_cell.length_b   1.000
_cell.length_c   1.000
_cell.angle_alpha   90.00
_cell.angle_beta   90.00
_cell.angle_gamma   90.00
#
_symmetry.space_group_name_H-M   'P 1'
#
loop_
_entity.id
_entity.type
_entity.pdbx_description
1 polymer ?
#
loop_
_entity_poly.entity_id
_entity_poly.type
_entity_poly.pdbx_seq_one_letter_code
_entity_poly.pdbx_strand_id
1 'polypeptide(L)'
;YALRSGRLALFALAGSLIGACIGGAAMYLWAQHEPAAARALVDAVPFVPQRLFAFAAELSAAHGGLGILIGSFSGVPYKIFAVQAPDIMSLATFVAWTLPGRVVRFTLSATVAWSMARWLRTRWRPRWVRLGWAAVWIGIYAGYWIEMSR
;
A
#
# COMPACT_ATOMS: atom_id res chain seq x y z
N TYR A 1 -14.29 10.39 -6.59
CA TYR A 1 -13.58 11.39 -7.41
C TYR A 1 -13.05 10.76 -8.70
N ALA A 2 -12.33 9.64 -8.68
CA ALA A 2 -11.83 8.95 -9.89
C ALA A 2 -12.92 8.62 -10.92
N LEU A 3 -14.16 8.48 -10.49
CA LEU A 3 -15.32 8.21 -11.33
C LEU A 3 -15.87 9.46 -12.05
N ARG A 4 -15.42 10.65 -11.68
CA ARG A 4 -15.92 11.93 -12.21
C ARG A 4 -14.95 12.62 -13.17
N SER A 5 -13.64 12.43 -12.96
CA SER A 5 -12.61 13.10 -13.76
C SER A 5 -11.33 12.30 -13.76
N GLY A 6 -10.87 11.86 -14.94
CA GLY A 6 -9.57 11.19 -15.11
C GLY A 6 -8.39 12.07 -14.66
N ARG A 7 -8.50 13.40 -14.78
CA ARG A 7 -7.46 14.33 -14.32
C ARG A 7 -7.28 14.27 -12.80
N LEU A 8 -8.37 14.24 -12.02
CA LEU A 8 -8.31 14.13 -10.58
C LEU A 8 -7.72 12.77 -10.13
N ALA A 9 -8.01 11.70 -10.85
CA ALA A 9 -7.41 10.39 -10.60
C ALA A 9 -5.90 10.42 -10.85
N LEU A 10 -5.44 11.09 -11.91
CA LEU A 10 -4.01 11.26 -12.20
C LEU A 10 -3.29 12.09 -11.13
N PHE A 11 -3.89 13.20 -10.67
CA PHE A 11 -3.32 13.99 -9.58
C PHE A 11 -3.24 13.20 -8.27
N ALA A 12 -4.27 12.43 -7.95
CA ALA A 12 -4.27 11.56 -6.76
C ALA A 12 -3.19 10.48 -6.86
N LEU A 13 -3.02 9.88 -8.05
CA LEU A 13 -1.96 8.91 -8.32
C LEU A 13 -0.59 9.56 -8.17
N ALA A 14 -0.34 10.71 -8.80
CA ALA A 14 0.93 11.42 -8.72
C ALA A 14 1.26 11.80 -7.27
N GLY A 15 0.32 12.38 -6.53
CA GLY A 15 0.50 12.70 -5.12
C GLY A 15 0.81 11.48 -4.26
N SER A 16 0.13 10.35 -4.52
CA SER A 16 0.41 9.08 -3.83
C SER A 16 1.80 8.51 -4.17
N LEU A 17 2.26 8.65 -5.41
CA LEU A 17 3.60 8.22 -5.82
C LEU A 17 4.68 9.07 -5.16
N ILE A 18 4.53 10.39 -5.20
CA ILE A 18 5.47 11.32 -4.56
C ILE A 18 5.53 11.05 -3.05
N GLY A 19 4.38 10.95 -2.39
CA GLY A 19 4.31 10.63 -0.96
C GLY A 19 4.95 9.28 -0.61
N ALA A 20 4.79 8.27 -1.48
CA ALA A 20 5.40 6.96 -1.28
C ALA A 20 6.92 7.00 -1.46
N CYS A 21 7.43 7.75 -2.43
CA CYS A 21 8.86 7.91 -2.63
C CYS A 21 9.49 8.66 -1.46
N ILE A 22 8.91 9.78 -1.02
CA ILE A 22 9.40 10.57 0.11
C ILE A 22 9.34 9.74 1.39
N GLY A 23 8.19 9.16 1.73
CA GLY A 23 8.01 8.37 2.95
C GLY A 23 8.84 7.09 2.95
N GLY A 24 9.00 6.45 1.79
CA GLY A 24 9.85 5.29 1.62
C GLY A 24 11.33 5.62 1.77
N ALA A 25 11.79 6.70 1.15
CA ALA A 25 13.16 7.16 1.27
C ALA A 25 13.50 7.59 2.72
N ALA A 26 12.60 8.31 3.38
CA ALA A 26 12.78 8.69 4.78
C ALA A 26 12.90 7.45 5.68
N MET A 27 12.04 6.45 5.48
CA MET A 27 12.06 5.21 6.25
C MET A 27 13.32 4.38 5.95
N TYR A 28 13.75 4.33 4.69
CA TYR A 28 15.00 3.69 4.29
C TYR A 28 16.21 4.33 4.99
N LEU A 29 16.33 5.65 4.92
CA LEU A 29 17.44 6.38 5.54
C LEU A 29 17.45 6.22 7.06
N TRP A 30 16.27 6.26 7.69
CA TRP A 30 16.18 6.01 9.13
C TRP A 30 16.60 4.57 9.47
N ALA A 31 16.12 3.58 8.73
CA ALA A 31 16.51 2.18 8.94
C ALA A 31 18.01 1.94 8.69
N GLN A 32 18.64 2.71 7.80
CA GLN A 32 20.09 2.65 7.57
C GLN A 32 20.89 3.14 8.77
N HIS A 33 20.39 4.14 9.50
CA HIS A 33 21.08 4.71 10.69
C HIS A 33 20.68 4.01 11.98
N GLU A 34 19.42 3.66 12.15
CA GLU A 34 18.84 3.07 13.36
C GLU A 34 17.94 1.87 13.03
N PRO A 35 18.51 0.74 12.57
CA PRO A 35 17.71 -0.39 12.07
C PRO A 35 16.79 -0.98 13.12
N ALA A 36 17.22 -1.07 14.38
CA ALA A 36 16.42 -1.62 15.47
C ALA A 36 15.21 -0.73 15.79
N ALA A 37 15.39 0.59 15.85
CA ALA A 37 14.32 1.53 16.14
C ALA A 37 13.30 1.59 14.99
N ALA A 38 13.76 1.63 13.73
CA ALA A 38 12.91 1.63 12.56
C ALA A 38 12.07 0.34 12.47
N ARG A 39 12.68 -0.82 12.78
CA ARG A 39 11.97 -2.10 12.83
C ARG A 39 10.94 -2.14 13.95
N ALA A 40 11.32 -1.70 15.16
CA ALA A 40 10.40 -1.67 16.30
C ALA A 40 9.16 -0.79 16.03
N LEU A 41 9.32 0.34 15.32
CA LEU A 41 8.18 1.17 14.91
C LEU A 41 7.21 0.41 14.00
N VAL A 42 7.72 -0.38 13.05
CA VAL A 42 6.85 -1.15 12.13
C VAL A 42 6.22 -2.33 12.85
N ASP A 43 6.95 -2.98 13.78
CA ASP A 43 6.43 -4.06 14.61
C ASP A 43 5.32 -3.59 15.57
N ALA A 44 5.38 -2.34 16.02
CA ALA A 44 4.36 -1.74 16.88
C ALA A 44 3.04 -1.44 16.14
N VAL A 45 3.02 -1.55 14.80
CA VAL A 45 1.78 -1.37 14.03
C VAL A 45 0.89 -2.60 14.22
N PRO A 46 -0.36 -2.43 14.70
CA PRO A 46 -1.30 -3.53 14.84
C PRO A 46 -1.48 -4.30 13.52
N PHE A 47 -1.67 -5.61 13.63
CA PHE A 47 -1.89 -6.50 12.48
C PHE A 47 -0.70 -6.67 11.52
N VAL A 48 0.51 -6.33 11.94
CA VAL A 48 1.75 -6.65 11.22
C VAL A 48 2.45 -7.84 11.88
N PRO A 49 2.10 -9.08 11.52
CA PRO A 49 2.74 -10.24 12.12
C PRO A 49 4.19 -10.40 11.64
N GLN A 50 5.06 -10.92 12.51
CA GLN A 50 6.48 -11.16 12.25
C GLN A 50 6.74 -12.01 10.97
N ARG A 51 5.82 -12.90 10.60
CA ARG A 51 5.89 -13.69 9.37
C ARG A 51 5.98 -12.84 8.11
N LEU A 52 5.43 -11.60 8.12
CA LEU A 52 5.50 -10.72 6.96
C LEU A 52 6.91 -10.15 6.75
N PHE A 53 7.70 -9.98 7.81
CA PHE A 53 9.11 -9.61 7.70
C PHE A 53 9.93 -10.74 7.08
N ALA A 54 9.73 -11.98 7.53
CA ALA A 54 10.39 -13.14 6.94
C ALA A 54 10.03 -13.30 5.47
N PHE A 55 8.75 -13.22 5.14
CA PHE A 55 8.26 -13.32 3.76
C PHE A 55 8.80 -12.18 2.86
N ALA A 56 8.87 -10.94 3.35
CA ALA A 56 9.45 -9.83 2.61
C ALA A 56 10.95 -10.03 2.37
N ALA A 57 11.68 -10.55 3.36
CA ALA A 57 13.09 -10.88 3.24
C ALA A 57 13.33 -11.98 2.19
N GLU A 58 12.54 -13.07 2.21
CA GLU A 58 12.58 -14.13 1.21
C GLU A 58 12.31 -13.61 -0.20
N LEU A 59 11.25 -12.79 -0.38
CA LEU A 59 10.94 -12.18 -1.67
C LEU A 59 12.07 -11.30 -2.19
N SER A 60 12.68 -10.51 -1.30
CA SER A 60 13.78 -9.62 -1.67
C SER A 60 15.06 -10.39 -1.97
N ALA A 61 15.35 -11.45 -1.23
CA ALA A 61 16.50 -12.33 -1.48
C ALA A 61 16.36 -13.09 -2.80
N ALA A 62 15.16 -13.60 -3.11
CA ALA A 62 14.91 -14.37 -4.33
C ALA A 62 14.83 -13.50 -5.59
N HIS A 63 14.27 -12.29 -5.49
CA HIS A 63 13.88 -11.48 -6.64
C HIS A 63 14.46 -10.06 -6.63
N GLY A 64 15.26 -9.69 -5.63
CA GLY A 64 15.80 -8.34 -5.48
C GLY A 64 14.69 -7.29 -5.45
N GLY A 65 14.84 -6.23 -6.26
CA GLY A 65 13.83 -5.16 -6.37
C GLY A 65 12.45 -5.62 -6.86
N LEU A 66 12.37 -6.67 -7.69
CA LEU A 66 11.10 -7.28 -8.09
C LEU A 66 10.28 -7.79 -6.87
N GLY A 67 10.95 -8.15 -5.78
CA GLY A 67 10.29 -8.54 -4.55
C GLY A 67 9.33 -7.47 -4.01
N ILE A 68 9.64 -6.19 -4.19
CA ILE A 68 8.78 -5.06 -3.81
C ILE A 68 7.49 -5.06 -4.65
N LEU A 69 7.62 -5.32 -5.95
CA LEU A 69 6.48 -5.41 -6.86
C LEU A 69 5.57 -6.58 -6.47
N ILE A 70 6.13 -7.78 -6.31
CA ILE A 70 5.38 -9.00 -5.93
C ILE A 70 4.73 -8.81 -4.55
N GLY A 71 5.48 -8.29 -3.59
CA GLY A 71 4.99 -7.99 -2.24
C GLY A 71 3.82 -7.01 -2.20
N SER A 72 3.78 -6.07 -3.15
CA SER A 72 2.66 -5.12 -3.29
C SER A 72 1.32 -5.82 -3.57
N PHE A 73 1.32 -7.03 -4.13
CA PHE A 73 0.13 -7.85 -4.38
C PHE A 73 -0.10 -8.92 -3.32
N SER A 74 0.95 -9.31 -2.58
CA SER A 74 0.88 -10.35 -1.55
C SER A 74 0.38 -9.84 -0.19
N GLY A 75 -0.02 -8.56 -0.10
CA GLY A 75 -0.51 -7.97 1.14
C GLY A 75 0.57 -7.54 2.13
N VAL A 76 1.85 -7.61 1.74
CA VAL A 76 2.95 -7.13 2.58
C VAL A 76 2.93 -5.59 2.64
N PRO A 77 2.90 -4.99 3.85
CA PRO A 77 3.01 -3.56 3.99
C PRO A 77 4.33 -3.02 3.42
N TYR A 78 4.24 -2.00 2.60
CA TYR A 78 5.41 -1.39 1.94
C TYR A 78 6.50 -0.94 2.93
N LYS A 79 6.11 -0.53 4.14
CA LYS A 79 7.04 -0.11 5.19
C LYS A 79 8.01 -1.23 5.60
N ILE A 80 7.60 -2.50 5.53
CA ILE A 80 8.47 -3.64 5.82
C ILE A 80 9.62 -3.69 4.83
N PHE A 81 9.33 -3.55 3.54
CA PHE A 81 10.38 -3.46 2.51
C PHE A 81 11.30 -2.27 2.73
N ALA A 82 10.76 -1.10 3.10
CA ALA A 82 11.56 0.10 3.33
C ALA A 82 12.55 -0.06 4.49
N VAL A 83 12.16 -0.78 5.56
CA VAL A 83 13.05 -1.06 6.71
C VAL A 83 14.14 -2.08 6.38
N GLN A 84 13.85 -3.05 5.52
CA GLN A 84 14.80 -4.11 5.16
C GLN A 84 15.66 -3.76 3.93
N ALA A 85 15.25 -2.78 3.14
CA ALA A 85 15.92 -2.42 1.91
C ALA A 85 17.39 -1.98 2.07
N PRO A 86 17.81 -1.28 3.14
CA PRO A 86 19.21 -0.91 3.33
C PRO A 86 20.19 -2.08 3.32
N ASP A 87 19.77 -3.24 3.80
CA ASP A 87 20.59 -4.47 3.86
C ASP A 87 20.67 -5.20 2.51
N ILE A 88 19.81 -4.84 1.55
CA ILE A 88 19.59 -5.63 0.33
C ILE A 88 19.93 -4.84 -0.93
N MET A 89 19.61 -3.55 -0.96
CA MET A 89 19.72 -2.72 -2.16
C MET A 89 19.99 -1.25 -1.84
N SER A 90 20.51 -0.50 -2.82
CA SER A 90 20.69 0.95 -2.70
C SER A 90 19.36 1.71 -2.66
N LEU A 91 19.37 2.92 -2.08
CA LEU A 91 18.21 3.81 -2.05
C LEU A 91 17.64 4.07 -3.45
N ALA A 92 18.53 4.29 -4.44
CA ALA A 92 18.10 4.53 -5.82
C ALA A 92 17.35 3.33 -6.39
N THR A 93 17.85 2.12 -6.17
CA THR A 93 17.20 0.86 -6.59
C THR A 93 15.86 0.68 -5.89
N PHE A 94 15.80 0.93 -4.57
CA PHE A 94 14.57 0.85 -3.79
C PHE A 94 13.49 1.80 -4.31
N VAL A 95 13.83 3.07 -4.56
CA VAL A 95 12.90 4.07 -5.11
C VAL A 95 12.48 3.70 -6.54
N ALA A 96 13.43 3.26 -7.38
CA ALA A 96 13.13 2.83 -8.74
C ALA A 96 12.12 1.69 -8.82
N TRP A 97 12.19 0.70 -7.92
CA TRP A 97 11.23 -0.40 -7.84
C TRP A 97 9.92 -0.04 -7.13
N THR A 98 9.95 0.96 -6.25
CA THR A 98 8.73 1.49 -5.62
C THR A 98 7.74 2.05 -6.63
N LEU A 99 8.23 2.76 -7.65
CA LEU A 99 7.40 3.40 -8.67
C LEU A 99 6.52 2.39 -9.43
N PRO A 100 7.07 1.37 -10.13
CA PRO A 100 6.26 0.40 -10.85
C PRO A 100 5.33 -0.38 -9.91
N GLY A 101 5.78 -0.77 -8.73
CA GLY A 101 4.95 -1.48 -7.75
C GLY A 101 3.70 -0.69 -7.36
N ARG A 102 3.85 0.61 -7.15
CA ARG A 102 2.74 1.50 -6.82
C ARG A 102 1.84 1.80 -8.01
N VAL A 103 2.43 2.12 -9.17
CA VAL A 103 1.66 2.41 -10.40
C VAL A 103 0.77 1.22 -10.76
N VAL A 104 1.33 0.02 -10.83
CA VAL A 104 0.58 -1.19 -11.20
C VAL A 104 -0.54 -1.46 -10.19
N ARG A 105 -0.25 -1.42 -8.88
CA ARG A 105 -1.25 -1.63 -7.84
C ARG A 105 -2.39 -0.62 -7.90
N PHE A 106 -2.08 0.68 -7.99
CA PHE A 106 -3.11 1.72 -8.02
C PHE A 106 -3.91 1.70 -9.32
N THR A 107 -3.27 1.47 -10.46
CA THR A 107 -3.97 1.34 -11.74
C THR A 107 -4.93 0.15 -11.72
N LEU A 108 -4.47 -1.00 -11.23
CA LEU A 108 -5.31 -2.19 -11.11
C LEU A 108 -6.49 -1.94 -10.17
N SER A 109 -6.22 -1.39 -8.97
CA SER A 109 -7.29 -1.08 -8.00
C SER A 109 -8.29 -0.06 -8.55
N ALA A 110 -7.81 0.97 -9.24
CA ALA A 110 -8.68 1.97 -9.88
C ALA A 110 -9.52 1.38 -11.01
N THR A 111 -8.93 0.50 -11.82
CA THR A 111 -9.64 -0.19 -12.91
C THR A 111 -10.72 -1.12 -12.37
N VAL A 112 -10.41 -1.91 -11.34
CA VAL A 112 -11.38 -2.77 -10.67
C VAL A 112 -12.51 -1.95 -10.05
N ALA A 113 -12.18 -0.90 -9.30
CA ALA A 113 -13.18 -0.02 -8.69
C ALA A 113 -14.06 0.67 -9.74
N TRP A 114 -13.46 1.13 -10.84
CA TRP A 114 -14.20 1.74 -11.93
C TRP A 114 -15.15 0.75 -12.63
N SER A 115 -14.66 -0.47 -12.93
CA SER A 115 -15.44 -1.53 -13.54
C SER A 115 -16.62 -1.95 -12.66
N MET A 116 -16.36 -2.15 -11.36
CA MET A 116 -17.41 -2.45 -10.38
C MET A 116 -18.44 -1.32 -10.29
N ALA A 117 -18.00 -0.08 -10.21
CA ALA A 117 -18.91 1.05 -10.12
C ALA A 117 -19.75 1.22 -11.40
N ARG A 118 -19.15 0.95 -12.58
CA ARG A 118 -19.87 0.96 -13.85
C ARG A 118 -20.95 -0.13 -13.87
N TRP A 119 -20.58 -1.36 -13.47
CA TRP A 119 -21.51 -2.48 -13.39
C TRP A 119 -22.64 -2.25 -12.38
N LEU A 120 -22.33 -1.74 -11.17
CA LEU A 120 -23.32 -1.44 -10.13
C LEU A 120 -24.30 -0.33 -10.58
N ARG A 121 -23.82 0.68 -11.31
CA ARG A 121 -24.68 1.77 -11.83
C ARG A 121 -25.70 1.30 -12.88
N THR A 122 -25.43 0.22 -13.59
CA THR A 122 -26.40 -0.37 -14.54
C THR A 122 -27.52 -1.12 -13.84
N ARG A 123 -27.29 -1.57 -12.60
CA ARG A 123 -28.22 -2.43 -11.84
C ARG A 123 -28.92 -1.69 -10.70
N TRP A 124 -28.29 -0.66 -10.11
CA TRP A 124 -28.75 -0.03 -8.88
C TRP A 124 -28.79 1.49 -9.01
N ARG A 125 -29.75 2.12 -8.31
CA ARG A 125 -29.83 3.59 -8.24
C ARG A 125 -28.55 4.17 -7.58
N PRO A 126 -27.99 5.29 -8.02
CA PRO A 126 -26.73 5.84 -7.51
C PRO A 126 -26.71 6.10 -6.00
N ARG A 127 -27.87 6.37 -5.39
CA ARG A 127 -28.02 6.54 -3.92
C ARG A 127 -27.68 5.27 -3.17
N TRP A 128 -28.14 4.11 -3.63
CA TRP A 128 -27.91 2.82 -2.97
C TRP A 128 -26.45 2.37 -3.10
N VAL A 129 -25.81 2.64 -4.22
CA VAL A 129 -24.39 2.37 -4.41
C VAL A 129 -23.54 3.20 -3.43
N ARG A 130 -23.89 4.47 -3.20
CA ARG A 130 -23.18 5.33 -2.24
C ARG A 130 -23.40 4.89 -0.80
N LEU A 131 -24.64 4.54 -0.44
CA LEU A 131 -24.96 4.06 0.91
C LEU A 131 -24.28 2.72 1.20
N GLY A 132 -24.29 1.78 0.25
CA GLY A 132 -23.58 0.51 0.36
C GLY A 132 -22.07 0.70 0.55
N TRP A 133 -21.47 1.61 -0.23
CA TRP A 133 -20.06 1.96 -0.10
C TRP A 133 -19.74 2.56 1.29
N ALA A 134 -20.56 3.50 1.76
CA ALA A 134 -20.39 4.08 3.08
C ALA A 134 -20.56 3.02 4.19
N ALA A 135 -21.55 2.14 4.09
CA ALA A 135 -21.78 1.07 5.05
C ALA A 135 -20.59 0.09 5.14
N VAL A 136 -19.99 -0.28 3.99
CA VAL A 136 -18.79 -1.13 3.96
C VAL A 136 -17.64 -0.48 4.72
N TRP A 137 -17.36 0.80 4.46
CA TRP A 137 -16.28 1.51 5.15
C TRP A 137 -16.54 1.69 6.64
N ILE A 138 -17.77 2.04 7.01
CA ILE A 138 -18.18 2.13 8.43
C ILE A 138 -17.97 0.77 9.11
N GLY A 139 -18.39 -0.32 8.47
CA GLY A 139 -18.20 -1.68 9.01
C GLY A 139 -16.73 -2.05 9.19
N ILE A 140 -15.87 -1.75 8.20
CA ILE A 140 -14.43 -1.99 8.27
C ILE A 140 -13.80 -1.20 9.43
N TYR A 141 -14.09 0.11 9.53
CA TYR A 141 -13.54 0.94 10.59
C TYR A 141 -14.08 0.57 11.97
N ALA A 142 -15.38 0.27 12.08
CA ALA A 142 -15.95 -0.19 13.34
C ALA A 142 -15.31 -1.51 13.80
N GLY A 143 -15.15 -2.48 12.92
CA GLY A 143 -14.45 -3.73 13.20
C GLY A 143 -13.01 -3.50 13.65
N TYR A 144 -12.29 -2.61 12.97
CA TYR A 144 -10.93 -2.24 13.33
C TYR A 144 -10.85 -1.64 14.74
N TRP A 145 -11.73 -0.69 15.06
CA TRP A 145 -11.78 -0.05 16.39
C TRP A 145 -12.17 -1.01 17.51
N ILE A 146 -13.11 -1.92 17.25
CA ILE A 146 -13.51 -2.94 18.23
C ILE A 146 -12.33 -3.86 18.54
N GLU A 147 -11.56 -4.28 17.53
CA GLU A 147 -10.42 -5.14 17.72
C GLU A 147 -9.27 -4.44 18.46
N MET A 148 -9.06 -3.13 18.18
CA MET A 148 -8.04 -2.34 18.89
C MET A 148 -8.42 -2.00 20.32
N SER A 149 -9.70 -2.05 20.70
CA SER A 149 -10.16 -1.75 22.06
C SER A 149 -10.16 -2.97 22.98
N ARG A 150 -9.81 -4.15 22.47
CA ARG A 150 -9.61 -5.39 23.22
C ARG A 150 -8.17 -5.60 23.63
#